data_965980afd268633d55d6b69f0fb55bf8
#
_entry.id   965980afd268633d55d6b69f0fb55bf8
#
_cell.length_a   1.000
_cell.length_b   1.000
_cell.length_c   1.000
_cell.angle_alpha   90.00
_cell.angle_beta   90.00
_cell.angle_gamma   90.00
#
_symmetry.space_group_name_H-M   'P 1'
#
loop_
_entity.id
_entity.type
_entity.pdbx_description
1 polymer ?
#
loop_
_entity_poly.entity_id
_entity_poly.type
_entity_poly.pdbx_seq_one_letter_code
_entity_poly.pdbx_strand_id
1 'polypeptide(L)'
;MKDKLKKIAQLINQHTDSFKYRTFVDSAPVMEKPIAEKAGLGWIGKHTNLINRDNGSWFFIGEIYSNIRFDIDKKEDNFCGSCSNCISACPTNAIVAPYKLDARKCISYLTIENKGVIPLKYRKRIGNRIFGCDDCQLVCP
;
A
#
# COMPACT_ATOMS: atom_id res chain seq x y z
N MET A 1 -15.12 0.21 2.35
CA MET A 1 -14.40 -0.97 1.81
C MET A 1 -14.77 -2.25 2.56
N LYS A 2 -14.72 -2.27 3.88
CA LYS A 2 -15.03 -3.46 4.71
C LYS A 2 -16.38 -4.13 4.37
N ASP A 3 -17.43 -3.35 4.07
CA ASP A 3 -18.74 -3.91 3.71
C ASP A 3 -18.74 -4.59 2.33
N LYS A 4 -17.91 -4.11 1.39
CA LYS A 4 -17.72 -4.79 0.10
C LYS A 4 -17.07 -6.16 0.29
N LEU A 5 -16.06 -6.26 1.16
CA LEU A 5 -15.42 -7.54 1.50
C LEU A 5 -16.39 -8.51 2.18
N LYS A 6 -17.24 -8.00 3.08
CA LYS A 6 -18.30 -8.83 3.70
C LYS A 6 -19.28 -9.37 2.67
N LYS A 7 -19.69 -8.54 1.70
CA LYS A 7 -20.58 -9.01 0.61
C LYS A 7 -19.93 -10.12 -0.22
N ILE A 8 -18.62 -9.95 -0.57
CA ILE A 8 -17.87 -11.01 -1.26
C ILE A 8 -17.83 -12.29 -0.42
N ALA A 9 -17.49 -12.17 0.86
CA ALA A 9 -17.47 -13.32 1.77
C ALA A 9 -18.85 -13.99 1.90
N GLN A 10 -19.94 -13.23 1.90
CA GLN A 10 -21.30 -13.77 1.90
C GLN A 10 -21.62 -14.53 0.60
N LEU A 11 -21.18 -14.04 -0.55
CA LEU A 11 -21.33 -14.75 -1.82
C LEU A 11 -20.56 -16.09 -1.80
N ILE A 12 -19.32 -16.10 -1.33
CA ILE A 12 -18.54 -17.32 -1.18
C ILE A 12 -19.27 -18.32 -0.26
N ASN A 13 -19.84 -17.84 0.84
CA ASN A 13 -20.58 -18.69 1.79
C ASN A 13 -21.83 -19.36 1.19
N GLN A 14 -22.38 -18.80 0.11
CA GLN A 14 -23.51 -19.43 -0.60
C GLN A 14 -23.10 -20.68 -1.42
N HIS A 15 -21.79 -20.78 -1.73
CA HIS A 15 -21.24 -21.85 -2.57
C HIS A 15 -20.38 -22.87 -1.80
N THR A 16 -20.26 -22.71 -0.48
CA THR A 16 -19.37 -23.55 0.33
C THR A 16 -19.97 -23.79 1.72
N ASP A 17 -19.91 -25.02 2.18
CA ASP A 17 -20.33 -25.37 3.53
C ASP A 17 -19.27 -24.97 4.57
N SER A 18 -19.73 -24.51 5.74
CA SER A 18 -18.85 -24.19 6.88
C SER A 18 -17.80 -23.10 6.63
N PHE A 19 -18.12 -22.11 5.80
CA PHE A 19 -17.23 -20.97 5.53
C PHE A 19 -17.09 -20.07 6.77
N LYS A 20 -15.89 -20.02 7.33
CA LYS A 20 -15.53 -19.08 8.40
C LYS A 20 -14.58 -18.05 7.82
N TYR A 21 -14.83 -16.77 8.11
CA TYR A 21 -13.99 -15.69 7.57
C TYR A 21 -13.84 -14.51 8.52
N ARG A 22 -12.80 -13.73 8.29
CA ARG A 22 -12.60 -12.40 8.87
C ARG A 22 -12.12 -11.44 7.77
N THR A 23 -12.68 -10.24 7.75
CA THR A 23 -12.30 -9.20 6.79
C THR A 23 -11.46 -8.14 7.47
N PHE A 24 -10.36 -7.75 6.84
CA PHE A 24 -9.47 -6.70 7.30
C PHE A 24 -9.32 -5.62 6.24
N VAL A 25 -9.11 -4.40 6.69
CA VAL A 25 -8.82 -3.22 5.87
C VAL A 25 -8.07 -2.24 6.76
N ASP A 26 -6.90 -1.80 6.34
CA ASP A 26 -6.11 -0.70 6.90
C ASP A 26 -5.82 -0.79 8.42
N SER A 27 -6.81 -0.68 9.27
CA SER A 27 -6.66 -0.53 10.72
C SER A 27 -6.31 -1.82 11.49
N ALA A 28 -6.11 -2.93 10.81
CA ALA A 28 -5.73 -4.19 11.45
C ALA A 28 -4.21 -4.39 11.48
N PRO A 29 -3.65 -5.15 12.43
CA PRO A 29 -2.23 -5.49 12.46
C PRO A 29 -1.91 -6.57 11.41
N VAL A 30 -2.17 -6.28 10.16
CA VAL A 30 -1.97 -7.14 9.00
C VAL A 30 -0.91 -6.52 8.09
N MET A 31 -0.01 -7.34 7.59
CA MET A 31 1.01 -6.92 6.62
C MET A 31 0.43 -6.94 5.20
N GLU A 32 -0.50 -6.04 4.91
CA GLU A 32 -1.31 -6.01 3.68
C GLU A 32 -0.47 -6.06 2.41
N LYS A 33 0.49 -5.15 2.25
CA LYS A 33 1.32 -5.07 1.04
C LYS A 33 2.15 -6.33 0.78
N PRO A 34 2.89 -6.89 1.75
CA PRO A 34 3.60 -8.16 1.57
C PRO A 34 2.69 -9.36 1.25
N ILE A 35 1.48 -9.40 1.84
CA ILE A 35 0.50 -10.45 1.55
C ILE A 35 -0.03 -10.30 0.13
N ALA A 36 -0.39 -9.08 -0.28
CA ALA A 36 -0.86 -8.79 -1.62
C ALA A 36 0.21 -9.09 -2.70
N GLU A 37 1.48 -8.79 -2.43
CA GLU A 37 2.58 -9.18 -3.32
C GLU A 37 2.70 -10.71 -3.44
N LYS A 38 2.59 -11.45 -2.34
CA LYS A 38 2.58 -12.91 -2.36
C LYS A 38 1.37 -13.50 -3.08
N ALA A 39 0.24 -12.81 -3.00
CA ALA A 39 -0.99 -13.19 -3.69
C ALA A 39 -1.02 -12.79 -5.18
N GLY A 40 0.10 -12.34 -5.76
CA GLY A 40 0.19 -12.02 -7.18
C GLY A 40 -0.57 -10.76 -7.60
N LEU A 41 -0.98 -9.90 -6.66
CA LEU A 41 -1.70 -8.65 -6.98
C LEU A 41 -0.79 -7.57 -7.56
N GLY A 42 0.53 -7.77 -7.53
CA GLY A 42 1.53 -6.85 -8.00
C GLY A 42 2.85 -7.02 -7.27
N TRP A 43 3.73 -6.03 -7.34
CA TRP A 43 5.03 -6.02 -6.67
C TRP A 43 5.20 -4.81 -5.77
N ILE A 44 6.03 -4.91 -4.75
CA ILE A 44 6.40 -3.75 -3.94
C ILE A 44 7.41 -2.91 -4.71
N GLY A 45 7.05 -1.67 -5.04
CA GLY A 45 7.89 -0.73 -5.76
C GLY A 45 8.98 -0.10 -4.90
N LYS A 46 9.93 0.61 -5.53
CA LYS A 46 11.03 1.30 -4.83
C LYS A 46 10.55 2.35 -3.83
N HIS A 47 9.33 2.87 -3.99
CA HIS A 47 8.66 3.78 -3.04
C HIS A 47 7.90 3.06 -1.91
N THR A 48 7.99 1.73 -1.83
CA THR A 48 7.38 0.85 -0.82
C THR A 48 5.86 0.69 -0.90
N ASN A 49 5.19 1.19 -1.92
CA ASN A 49 3.80 0.87 -2.19
C ASN A 49 3.70 -0.35 -3.12
N LEU A 50 2.58 -1.07 -3.02
CA LEU A 50 2.25 -2.11 -3.97
C LEU A 50 1.91 -1.47 -5.32
N ILE A 51 2.45 -2.01 -6.40
CA ILE A 51 2.19 -1.58 -7.78
C ILE A 51 1.54 -2.73 -8.53
N ASN A 52 0.46 -2.44 -9.22
CA ASN A 52 -0.19 -3.35 -10.14
C ASN A 52 0.03 -2.85 -11.58
N ARG A 53 0.19 -3.77 -12.53
CA ARG A 53 0.49 -3.42 -13.93
C ARG A 53 -0.58 -2.54 -14.57
N ASP A 54 -1.85 -2.78 -14.25
CA ASP A 54 -2.97 -2.10 -14.89
C ASP A 54 -3.38 -0.80 -14.20
N ASN A 55 -3.15 -0.72 -12.87
CA ASN A 55 -3.67 0.35 -12.02
C ASN A 55 -2.58 1.16 -11.31
N GLY A 56 -1.30 0.92 -11.59
CA GLY A 56 -0.21 1.54 -10.84
C GLY A 56 -0.29 1.22 -9.36
N SER A 57 -0.19 2.23 -8.51
CA SER A 57 -0.35 2.09 -7.04
C SER A 57 -1.64 2.76 -6.50
N TRP A 58 -2.59 3.10 -7.39
CA TRP A 58 -3.82 3.83 -7.07
C TRP A 58 -5.00 2.91 -6.76
N PHE A 59 -4.86 2.05 -5.78
CA PHE A 59 -5.91 1.14 -5.32
C PHE A 59 -5.82 0.88 -3.81
N PHE A 60 -6.92 0.40 -3.27
CA PHE A 60 -6.99 0.00 -1.86
C PHE A 60 -6.87 -1.51 -1.74
N ILE A 61 -6.19 -1.96 -0.70
CA ILE A 61 -6.04 -3.37 -0.36
C ILE A 61 -7.04 -3.73 0.74
N GLY A 62 -7.54 -4.95 0.70
CA GLY A 62 -8.34 -5.51 1.75
C GLY A 62 -8.29 -7.04 1.69
N GLU A 63 -8.37 -7.71 2.83
CA GLU A 63 -8.17 -9.13 2.97
C GLU A 63 -9.40 -9.82 3.52
N ILE A 64 -9.61 -11.04 3.01
CA ILE A 64 -10.55 -12.01 3.57
C ILE A 64 -9.76 -13.23 4.02
N TYR A 65 -9.56 -13.37 5.31
CA TYR A 65 -9.00 -14.59 5.90
C TYR A 65 -10.10 -15.62 6.02
N SER A 66 -9.83 -16.83 5.56
CA SER A 66 -10.81 -17.90 5.55
C SER A 66 -10.22 -19.26 5.92
N ASN A 67 -11.10 -20.20 6.26
CA ASN A 67 -10.74 -21.59 6.48
C ASN A 67 -10.76 -22.43 5.18
N ILE A 68 -11.06 -21.81 4.04
CA ILE A 68 -11.07 -22.48 2.74
C ILE A 68 -9.68 -22.33 2.09
N ARG A 69 -9.23 -23.38 1.42
CA ARG A 69 -8.06 -23.32 0.55
C ARG A 69 -8.47 -22.77 -0.82
N PHE A 70 -7.73 -21.77 -1.28
CA PHE A 70 -7.76 -21.28 -2.66
C PHE A 70 -6.48 -21.71 -3.35
N ASP A 71 -6.52 -21.82 -4.66
CA ASP A 71 -5.31 -21.96 -5.45
C ASP A 71 -4.43 -20.71 -5.28
N ILE A 72 -3.13 -20.94 -5.24
CA ILE A 72 -2.17 -19.85 -5.02
C ILE A 72 -1.79 -19.26 -6.38
N ASP A 73 -2.03 -17.96 -6.54
CA ASP A 73 -1.62 -17.22 -7.72
C ASP A 73 -0.09 -17.11 -7.81
N LYS A 74 0.42 -16.94 -9.03
CA LYS A 74 1.84 -16.72 -9.25
C LYS A 74 2.21 -15.31 -8.81
N LYS A 75 3.35 -15.19 -8.15
CA LYS A 75 3.92 -13.89 -7.80
C LYS A 75 4.22 -13.10 -9.09
N GLU A 76 3.86 -11.81 -9.07
CA GLU A 76 4.16 -10.89 -10.17
C GLU A 76 5.64 -10.49 -10.15
N ASP A 77 6.24 -10.28 -11.32
CA ASP A 77 7.60 -9.80 -11.45
C ASP A 77 7.72 -8.31 -11.07
N ASN A 78 8.92 -7.91 -10.67
CA ASN A 78 9.19 -6.52 -10.32
C ASN A 78 9.65 -5.74 -11.55
N PHE A 79 8.87 -4.74 -11.97
CA PHE A 79 9.13 -3.92 -13.16
C PHE A 79 9.77 -2.56 -12.86
N CYS A 80 10.21 -2.29 -11.63
CA CYS A 80 10.92 -1.04 -11.30
C CYS A 80 12.24 -0.87 -12.04
N GLY A 81 12.93 -1.96 -12.41
CA GLY A 81 14.17 -1.93 -13.21
C GLY A 81 15.17 -0.88 -12.73
N SER A 82 15.70 -0.08 -13.66
CA SER A 82 16.60 1.04 -13.39
C SER A 82 15.91 2.34 -12.98
N CYS A 83 14.58 2.44 -13.09
CA CYS A 83 13.81 3.65 -12.78
C CYS A 83 14.04 4.11 -11.32
N SER A 84 14.23 5.41 -11.12
CA SER A 84 14.42 6.04 -9.80
C SER A 84 13.55 7.29 -9.60
N ASN A 85 12.53 7.51 -10.45
CA ASN A 85 11.72 8.73 -10.46
C ASN A 85 11.10 9.03 -9.09
N CYS A 86 10.54 8.02 -8.41
CA CYS A 86 9.93 8.19 -7.10
C CYS A 86 10.94 8.62 -6.02
N ILE A 87 12.18 8.17 -6.11
CA ILE A 87 13.26 8.56 -5.18
C ILE A 87 13.62 10.03 -5.40
N SER A 88 13.83 10.42 -6.66
CA SER A 88 14.20 11.79 -7.03
C SER A 88 13.10 12.80 -6.76
N ALA A 89 11.83 12.40 -6.95
CA ALA A 89 10.67 13.27 -6.74
C ALA A 89 10.29 13.47 -5.27
N CYS A 90 10.82 12.67 -4.34
CA CYS A 90 10.44 12.76 -2.93
C CYS A 90 10.92 14.08 -2.29
N PRO A 91 10.04 15.04 -1.92
CA PRO A 91 10.45 16.36 -1.48
C PRO A 91 11.31 16.37 -0.21
N THR A 92 11.12 15.37 0.65
CA THR A 92 11.80 15.25 1.94
C THR A 92 12.91 14.20 1.95
N ASN A 93 13.18 13.57 0.80
CA ASN A 93 14.09 12.42 0.69
C ASN A 93 13.75 11.32 1.70
N ALA A 94 12.44 11.01 1.81
CA ALA A 94 11.96 9.96 2.69
C ALA A 94 12.28 8.56 2.16
N ILE A 95 12.34 8.38 0.82
CA ILE A 95 12.81 7.14 0.19
C ILE A 95 14.33 7.17 0.22
N VAL A 96 14.92 6.57 1.26
CA VAL A 96 16.36 6.67 1.56
C VAL A 96 17.21 5.73 0.71
N ALA A 97 16.62 4.70 0.16
CA ALA A 97 17.19 3.78 -0.81
C ALA A 97 16.05 3.05 -1.53
N PRO A 98 16.29 2.39 -2.67
CA PRO A 98 15.29 1.53 -3.30
C PRO A 98 14.66 0.57 -2.28
N TYR A 99 13.33 0.53 -2.22
CA TYR A 99 12.54 -0.32 -1.31
C TYR A 99 12.71 0.01 0.18
N LYS A 100 13.28 1.18 0.51
CA LYS A 100 13.51 1.59 1.90
C LYS A 100 13.02 3.02 2.15
N LEU A 101 11.97 3.13 2.98
CA LEU A 101 11.35 4.38 3.38
C LEU A 101 11.66 4.69 4.85
N ASP A 102 12.09 5.93 5.13
CA ASP A 102 12.08 6.49 6.50
C ASP A 102 10.77 7.26 6.69
N ALA A 103 9.78 6.64 7.32
CA ALA A 103 8.46 7.22 7.56
C ALA A 103 8.52 8.55 8.31
N ARG A 104 9.49 8.75 9.19
CA ARG A 104 9.68 10.01 9.96
C ARG A 104 10.00 11.22 9.08
N LYS A 105 10.33 10.99 7.82
CA LYS A 105 10.57 12.03 6.79
C LYS A 105 9.41 12.11 5.80
N CYS A 106 8.57 11.08 5.70
CA CYS A 106 7.48 11.02 4.72
C CYS A 106 6.41 12.06 5.05
N ILE A 107 6.06 12.90 4.07
CA ILE A 107 5.03 13.95 4.24
C ILE A 107 3.68 13.29 4.57
N SER A 108 3.34 12.18 3.93
CA SER A 108 2.10 11.46 4.22
C SER A 108 2.05 11.05 5.69
N TYR A 109 3.11 10.42 6.22
CA TYR A 109 3.18 10.08 7.64
C TYR A 109 3.11 11.31 8.55
N LEU A 110 3.87 12.38 8.22
CA LEU A 110 3.94 13.59 9.04
C LEU A 110 2.62 14.34 9.10
N THR A 111 1.77 14.25 8.07
CA THR A 111 0.51 14.98 7.98
C THR A 111 -0.71 14.15 8.37
N ILE A 112 -0.60 12.82 8.43
CA ILE A 112 -1.72 11.92 8.74
C ILE A 112 -1.53 11.23 10.10
N GLU A 113 -0.37 10.59 10.31
CA GLU A 113 -0.15 9.69 11.44
C GLU A 113 0.59 10.35 12.62
N ASN A 114 1.40 11.37 12.34
CA ASN A 114 2.20 12.02 13.36
C ASN A 114 1.33 12.86 14.29
N LYS A 115 1.30 12.51 15.57
CA LYS A 115 0.51 13.23 16.61
C LYS A 115 1.21 14.48 17.16
N GLY A 116 2.48 14.69 16.79
CA GLY A 116 3.29 15.79 17.29
C GLY A 116 3.39 16.94 16.30
N VAL A 117 4.14 17.96 16.69
CA VAL A 117 4.45 19.11 15.83
C VAL A 117 5.42 18.66 14.73
N ILE A 118 5.12 19.03 13.49
CA ILE A 118 5.99 18.75 12.36
C ILE A 118 7.31 19.53 12.51
N PRO A 119 8.49 18.87 12.46
CA PRO A 119 9.79 19.51 12.62
C PRO A 119 10.01 20.63 11.61
N LEU A 120 10.56 21.76 12.05
CA LEU A 120 10.78 22.96 11.23
C LEU A 120 11.52 22.69 9.92
N LYS A 121 12.52 21.79 9.94
CA LYS A 121 13.32 21.40 8.76
C LYS A 121 12.51 20.83 7.60
N TYR A 122 11.30 20.31 7.84
CA TYR A 122 10.44 19.76 6.78
C TYR A 122 9.38 20.73 6.28
N ARG A 123 9.02 21.77 7.04
CA ARG A 123 7.89 22.66 6.71
C ARG A 123 7.99 23.27 5.33
N LYS A 124 9.17 23.80 4.97
CA LYS A 124 9.40 24.37 3.63
C LYS A 124 9.22 23.33 2.51
N ARG A 125 9.67 22.10 2.75
CA ARG A 125 9.60 21.00 1.77
C ARG A 125 8.20 20.41 1.64
N ILE A 126 7.38 20.50 2.66
CA ILE A 126 5.96 20.09 2.65
C ILE A 126 5.15 20.99 1.70
N GLY A 127 5.51 22.28 1.62
CA GLY A 127 4.79 23.23 0.78
C GLY A 127 3.31 23.34 1.18
N ASN A 128 2.42 23.26 0.21
CA ASN A 128 0.98 23.39 0.40
C ASN A 128 0.26 22.06 0.75
N ARG A 129 0.99 20.98 1.05
CA ARG A 129 0.38 19.68 1.39
C ARG A 129 -0.15 19.72 2.82
N ILE A 130 -1.47 19.76 2.95
CA ILE A 130 -2.15 19.80 4.26
C ILE A 130 -2.36 18.39 4.79
N PHE A 131 -2.71 17.44 3.91
CA PHE A 131 -3.02 16.05 4.25
C PHE A 131 -2.54 15.12 3.15
N GLY A 132 -1.60 14.23 3.46
CA GLY A 132 -1.04 13.26 2.52
C GLY A 132 -0.01 13.85 1.55
N CYS A 133 0.60 12.96 0.77
CA CYS A 133 1.54 13.28 -0.31
C CYS A 133 1.65 12.07 -1.22
N ASP A 134 1.37 12.26 -2.50
CA ASP A 134 1.38 11.22 -3.52
C ASP A 134 2.45 11.43 -4.60
N ASP A 135 3.42 12.32 -4.38
CA ASP A 135 4.45 12.66 -5.38
C ASP A 135 5.16 11.41 -5.93
N CYS A 136 5.47 10.45 -5.07
CA CYS A 136 6.13 9.20 -5.49
C CYS A 136 5.22 8.29 -6.34
N GLN A 137 3.91 8.39 -6.21
CA GLN A 137 2.94 7.65 -7.02
C GLN A 137 2.68 8.37 -8.35
N LEU A 138 2.58 9.71 -8.32
CA LEU A 138 2.32 10.53 -9.49
C LEU A 138 3.41 10.43 -10.57
N VAL A 139 4.66 10.21 -10.18
CA VAL A 139 5.81 10.10 -11.09
C VAL A 139 6.13 8.65 -11.48
N CYS A 140 5.38 7.69 -10.97
CA CYS A 140 5.54 6.28 -11.32
C CYS A 140 4.94 6.05 -12.71
N PRO A 141 5.73 5.55 -13.70
CA PRO A 141 5.27 5.32 -15.07
C PRO A 141 4.21 4.22 -15.15
#